data_60473f2f8b15617bad2913efe6d9ade8
#
_entry.id   60473f2f8b15617bad2913efe6d9ade8
#
_cell.length_a   1.000
_cell.length_b   1.000
_cell.length_c   1.000
_cell.angle_alpha   90.00
_cell.angle_beta   90.00
_cell.angle_gamma   90.00
#
_symmetry.space_group_name_H-M   'P 1'
#
loop_
_entity.id
_entity.type
_entity.pdbx_description
1 polymer ?
#
loop_
_entity_poly.entity_id
_entity_poly.type
_entity_poly.pdbx_seq_one_letter_code
_entity_poly.pdbx_strand_id
1 'polypeptide(L)'
;MNYRKKVRLGDVLVKKGIIDENQLQTALSRQREQGKMLGEMVIALGYATQRDINEALCDSLGIDFVDMRETEISDDVLSMLDENIMRKYTLVPLGDAPDNPGAIRVAMADPTNILAMDDINIVTGKQVVPVLANATDINAFLDKAFGQKQAQSIVDLY
;
A
#
# COMPACT_ATOMS: atom_id res chain seq x y z
N MET A 1 -21.52 -10.18 -13.88
CA MET A 1 -20.39 -9.37 -14.32
C MET A 1 -19.74 -8.66 -13.13
N ASN A 2 -18.53 -9.08 -12.82
CA ASN A 2 -17.84 -8.54 -11.66
C ASN A 2 -17.09 -7.26 -12.04
N TYR A 3 -17.81 -6.15 -12.02
CA TYR A 3 -17.11 -4.87 -12.04
C TYR A 3 -16.50 -4.64 -10.67
N ARG A 4 -15.18 -4.58 -10.60
CA ARG A 4 -14.53 -4.07 -9.40
C ARG A 4 -14.95 -2.62 -9.24
N LYS A 5 -15.83 -2.36 -8.27
CA LYS A 5 -16.15 -0.98 -7.91
C LYS A 5 -14.86 -0.31 -7.48
N LYS A 6 -14.58 0.85 -8.07
CA LYS A 6 -13.47 1.68 -7.63
C LYS A 6 -13.76 2.14 -6.20
N VAL A 7 -13.07 1.53 -5.24
CA VAL A 7 -13.21 1.90 -3.82
C VAL A 7 -12.25 3.03 -3.54
N ARG A 8 -12.77 4.15 -3.05
CA ARG A 8 -11.97 5.31 -2.67
C ARG A 8 -11.83 5.35 -1.16
N LEU A 9 -10.63 5.66 -0.69
CA LEU A 9 -10.35 5.75 0.75
C LEU A 9 -11.32 6.70 1.45
N GLY A 10 -11.55 7.88 0.88
CA GLY A 10 -12.47 8.87 1.47
C GLY A 10 -13.87 8.33 1.70
N ASP A 11 -14.40 7.59 0.71
CA ASP A 11 -15.74 7.00 0.81
C ASP A 11 -15.80 5.95 1.92
N VAL A 12 -14.75 5.16 2.08
CA VAL A 12 -14.65 4.15 3.15
C VAL A 12 -14.65 4.83 4.51
N LEU A 13 -13.87 5.88 4.69
CA LEU A 13 -13.76 6.59 5.97
C LEU A 13 -15.07 7.24 6.38
N VAL A 14 -15.80 7.84 5.44
CA VAL A 14 -17.12 8.44 5.70
C VAL A 14 -18.13 7.34 6.04
N LYS A 15 -18.16 6.28 5.25
CA LYS A 15 -19.10 5.17 5.46
C LYS A 15 -18.91 4.50 6.82
N LYS A 16 -17.68 4.39 7.28
CA LYS A 16 -17.34 3.81 8.58
C LYS A 16 -17.54 4.79 9.75
N GLY A 17 -17.88 6.04 9.45
CA GLY A 17 -18.09 7.05 10.49
C GLY A 17 -16.83 7.59 11.14
N ILE A 18 -15.67 7.36 10.53
CA ILE A 18 -14.37 7.83 11.04
C ILE A 18 -14.23 9.32 10.82
N ILE A 19 -14.69 9.81 9.65
CA ILE A 19 -14.75 11.23 9.33
C ILE A 19 -16.15 11.54 8.78
N ASP A 20 -16.54 12.79 8.83
CA ASP A 20 -17.77 13.25 8.18
C ASP A 20 -17.46 13.83 6.79
N GLU A 21 -18.50 14.18 6.04
CA GLU A 21 -18.36 14.71 4.69
C GLU A 21 -17.58 16.04 4.67
N ASN A 22 -17.79 16.90 5.66
CA ASN A 22 -17.08 18.18 5.76
C ASN A 22 -15.59 17.97 6.00
N GLN A 23 -15.24 17.03 6.88
CA GLN A 23 -13.84 16.67 7.12
C GLN A 23 -13.21 16.09 5.86
N LEU A 24 -13.93 15.28 5.11
CA LEU A 24 -13.43 14.73 3.84
C LEU A 24 -13.14 15.86 2.85
N GLN A 25 -14.06 16.81 2.69
CA GLN A 25 -13.85 17.94 1.76
C GLN A 25 -12.66 18.79 2.17
N THR A 26 -12.48 19.03 3.46
CA THR A 26 -11.32 19.76 3.98
C THR A 26 -10.02 19.03 3.65
N ALA A 27 -9.99 17.71 3.89
CA ALA A 27 -8.79 16.91 3.61
C ALA A 27 -8.47 16.87 2.12
N LEU A 28 -9.48 16.75 1.25
CA LEU A 28 -9.29 16.76 -0.20
C LEU A 28 -8.76 18.11 -0.70
N SER A 29 -9.27 19.21 -0.16
CA SER A 29 -8.78 20.55 -0.47
C SER A 29 -7.31 20.72 -0.11
N ARG A 30 -6.94 20.31 1.11
CA ARG A 30 -5.56 20.38 1.59
C ARG A 30 -4.64 19.46 0.82
N GLN A 31 -5.12 18.29 0.43
CA GLN A 31 -4.36 17.35 -0.38
C GLN A 31 -3.92 17.98 -1.71
N ARG A 32 -4.82 18.68 -2.38
CA ARG A 32 -4.51 19.36 -3.63
C ARG A 32 -3.42 20.42 -3.47
N GLU A 33 -3.46 21.16 -2.35
CA GLU A 33 -2.49 22.22 -2.08
C GLU A 33 -1.11 21.67 -1.70
N GLN A 34 -1.05 20.55 -0.98
CA GLN A 34 0.18 20.04 -0.40
C GLN A 34 0.77 18.82 -1.14
N GLY A 35 0.04 18.25 -2.10
CA GLY A 35 0.50 17.08 -2.84
C GLY A 35 0.67 15.81 -2.01
N LYS A 36 0.02 15.73 -0.85
CA LYS A 36 0.07 14.55 0.02
C LYS A 36 -1.05 13.57 -0.31
N MET A 37 -0.90 12.32 0.11
CA MET A 37 -1.96 11.32 0.00
C MET A 37 -3.09 11.66 0.97
N LEU A 38 -4.33 11.29 0.61
CA LEU A 38 -5.51 11.60 1.43
C LEU A 38 -5.38 11.05 2.86
N GLY A 39 -4.91 9.82 3.01
CA GLY A 39 -4.71 9.22 4.34
C GLY A 39 -3.76 10.04 5.20
N GLU A 40 -2.67 10.53 4.62
CA GLU A 40 -1.71 11.39 5.31
C GLU A 40 -2.35 12.71 5.74
N MET A 41 -3.20 13.30 4.90
CA MET A 41 -3.88 14.55 5.22
C MET A 41 -4.88 14.37 6.36
N VAL A 42 -5.65 13.29 6.34
CA VAL A 42 -6.62 12.97 7.38
C VAL A 42 -5.93 12.83 8.74
N ILE A 43 -4.79 12.17 8.76
CA ILE A 43 -3.98 12.00 9.97
C ILE A 43 -3.38 13.33 10.42
N ALA A 44 -2.81 14.09 9.49
CA ALA A 44 -2.18 15.39 9.78
C ALA A 44 -3.19 16.41 10.34
N LEU A 45 -4.44 16.36 9.88
CA LEU A 45 -5.51 17.23 10.37
C LEU A 45 -6.11 16.74 11.71
N GLY A 46 -5.68 15.59 12.19
CA GLY A 46 -6.15 15.04 13.45
C GLY A 46 -7.53 14.41 13.38
N TYR A 47 -8.03 14.11 12.20
CA TYR A 47 -9.36 13.54 12.01
C TYR A 47 -9.42 12.04 12.28
N ALA A 48 -8.30 11.34 12.11
CA ALA A 48 -8.20 9.91 12.36
C ALA A 48 -6.76 9.52 12.65
N THR A 49 -6.57 8.34 13.22
CA THR A 49 -5.25 7.76 13.43
C THR A 49 -4.93 6.79 12.29
N GLN A 50 -3.66 6.42 12.13
CA GLN A 50 -3.26 5.40 11.16
C GLN A 50 -3.99 4.09 11.43
N ARG A 51 -4.17 3.74 12.69
CA ARG A 51 -4.89 2.52 13.09
C ARG A 51 -6.35 2.56 12.63
N ASP A 52 -7.03 3.69 12.80
CA ASP A 52 -8.41 3.86 12.36
C ASP A 52 -8.55 3.64 10.86
N ILE A 53 -7.63 4.19 10.09
CA ILE A 53 -7.63 4.04 8.63
C ILE A 53 -7.37 2.59 8.24
N ASN A 54 -6.40 1.94 8.87
CA ASN A 54 -6.06 0.54 8.59
C ASN A 54 -7.24 -0.40 8.88
N GLU A 55 -7.88 -0.23 10.02
CA GLU A 55 -9.05 -1.03 10.41
C GLU A 55 -10.21 -0.86 9.45
N ALA A 56 -10.47 0.39 9.06
CA ALA A 56 -11.55 0.69 8.12
C ALA A 56 -11.31 0.06 6.75
N LEU A 57 -10.10 0.13 6.24
CA LEU A 57 -9.74 -0.47 4.95
C LEU A 57 -9.82 -1.99 4.99
N CYS A 58 -9.26 -2.61 6.02
CA CYS A 58 -9.29 -4.06 6.15
C CYS A 58 -10.71 -4.59 6.23
N ASP A 59 -11.55 -3.94 7.04
CA ASP A 59 -12.96 -4.30 7.17
C ASP A 59 -13.72 -4.15 5.86
N SER A 60 -13.53 -3.01 5.21
CA SER A 60 -14.28 -2.66 4.00
C SER A 60 -13.90 -3.52 2.81
N LEU A 61 -12.63 -3.86 2.68
CA LEU A 61 -12.11 -4.62 1.55
C LEU A 61 -12.01 -6.12 1.83
N GLY A 62 -12.23 -6.54 3.08
CA GLY A 62 -12.08 -7.95 3.46
C GLY A 62 -10.66 -8.46 3.32
N ILE A 63 -9.67 -7.63 3.63
CA ILE A 63 -8.26 -7.99 3.52
C ILE A 63 -7.59 -7.99 4.88
N ASP A 64 -6.42 -8.65 4.94
CA ASP A 64 -5.61 -8.71 6.15
C ASP A 64 -4.63 -7.53 6.22
N PHE A 65 -4.12 -7.30 7.42
CA PHE A 65 -3.00 -6.38 7.67
C PHE A 65 -1.75 -7.19 7.99
N VAL A 66 -0.60 -6.73 7.49
CA VAL A 66 0.70 -7.33 7.81
C VAL A 66 1.63 -6.26 8.39
N ASP A 67 2.33 -6.62 9.47
CA ASP A 67 3.36 -5.76 10.05
C ASP A 67 4.69 -6.06 9.37
N MET A 68 5.13 -5.16 8.49
CA MET A 68 6.37 -5.33 7.74
C MET A 68 7.63 -5.27 8.62
N ARG A 69 7.51 -4.77 9.85
CA ARG A 69 8.64 -4.77 10.79
C ARG A 69 8.96 -6.17 11.31
N GLU A 70 7.97 -7.05 11.30
CA GLU A 70 8.08 -8.43 11.79
C GLU A 70 8.05 -9.48 10.68
N THR A 71 8.07 -9.04 9.44
CA THR A 71 7.92 -9.93 8.27
C THR A 71 9.27 -10.17 7.63
N GLU A 72 9.61 -11.44 7.41
CA GLU A 72 10.77 -11.86 6.64
C GLU A 72 10.32 -12.36 5.27
N ILE A 73 11.04 -11.94 4.23
CA ILE A 73 10.73 -12.32 2.85
C ILE A 73 12.01 -12.87 2.22
N SER A 74 11.91 -14.05 1.62
CA SER A 74 13.05 -14.67 0.97
C SER A 74 13.46 -13.89 -0.29
N ASP A 75 14.72 -14.03 -0.68
CA ASP A 75 15.23 -13.39 -1.89
C ASP A 75 14.48 -13.85 -3.14
N ASP A 76 14.09 -15.12 -3.18
CA ASP A 76 13.30 -15.66 -4.30
C ASP A 76 11.96 -14.95 -4.45
N VAL A 77 11.26 -14.72 -3.34
CA VAL A 77 9.99 -14.00 -3.35
C VAL A 77 10.21 -12.54 -3.72
N LEU A 78 11.21 -11.90 -3.12
CA LEU A 78 11.50 -10.50 -3.38
C LEU A 78 11.84 -10.26 -4.86
N SER A 79 12.52 -11.22 -5.50
CA SER A 79 12.90 -11.10 -6.91
C SER A 79 11.74 -11.30 -7.88
N MET A 80 10.54 -11.65 -7.40
CA MET A 80 9.35 -11.78 -8.26
C MET A 80 8.91 -10.44 -8.86
N LEU A 81 9.27 -9.33 -8.19
CA LEU A 81 8.96 -7.97 -8.66
C LEU A 81 10.25 -7.15 -8.72
N ASP A 82 10.27 -6.21 -9.66
CA ASP A 82 11.35 -5.24 -9.78
C ASP A 82 11.29 -4.22 -8.66
N GLU A 83 12.45 -3.78 -8.17
CA GLU A 83 12.55 -2.73 -7.15
C GLU A 83 11.79 -1.47 -7.56
N ASN A 84 11.86 -1.09 -8.85
CA ASN A 84 11.18 0.11 -9.34
C ASN A 84 9.67 0.04 -9.17
N ILE A 85 9.06 -1.11 -9.40
CA ILE A 85 7.62 -1.33 -9.19
C ILE A 85 7.29 -1.23 -7.70
N MET A 86 8.10 -1.86 -6.87
CA MET A 86 7.89 -1.85 -5.42
C MET A 86 7.95 -0.44 -4.86
N ARG A 87 8.93 0.36 -5.28
CA ARG A 87 9.06 1.74 -4.81
C ARG A 87 8.00 2.67 -5.39
N LYS A 88 7.68 2.50 -6.68
CA LYS A 88 6.67 3.33 -7.35
C LYS A 88 5.31 3.24 -6.68
N TYR A 89 4.91 2.03 -6.32
CA TYR A 89 3.58 1.78 -5.76
C TYR A 89 3.59 1.55 -4.25
N THR A 90 4.74 1.57 -3.62
CA THR A 90 4.92 1.29 -2.19
C THR A 90 4.30 -0.05 -1.83
N LEU A 91 4.91 -1.11 -2.35
CA LEU A 91 4.44 -2.47 -2.14
C LEU A 91 5.61 -3.47 -2.09
N VAL A 92 5.32 -4.67 -1.54
CA VAL A 92 6.31 -5.74 -1.44
C VAL A 92 5.59 -7.08 -1.65
N PRO A 93 6.12 -7.98 -2.50
CA PRO A 93 5.53 -9.31 -2.64
C PRO A 93 5.74 -10.13 -1.37
N LEU A 94 4.73 -10.88 -0.97
CA LEU A 94 4.78 -11.75 0.21
C LEU A 94 4.89 -13.23 -0.13
N GLY A 95 4.70 -13.59 -1.41
CA GLY A 95 4.74 -14.95 -1.90
C GLY A 95 3.40 -15.43 -2.40
N ASP A 96 3.34 -16.69 -2.81
CA ASP A 96 2.12 -17.28 -3.33
C ASP A 96 1.03 -17.32 -2.26
N ALA A 97 -0.22 -17.10 -2.67
CA ALA A 97 -1.37 -17.24 -1.77
C ALA A 97 -1.55 -18.71 -1.40
N PRO A 98 -1.66 -19.05 -0.09
CA PRO A 98 -1.72 -20.45 0.34
C PRO A 98 -2.89 -21.23 -0.27
N ASP A 99 -4.02 -20.58 -0.50
CA ASP A 99 -5.25 -21.22 -0.97
C ASP A 99 -5.48 -21.06 -2.47
N ASN A 100 -4.56 -20.39 -3.18
CA ASN A 100 -4.73 -20.12 -4.60
C ASN A 100 -3.38 -20.05 -5.30
N PRO A 101 -2.94 -21.14 -5.96
CA PRO A 101 -1.62 -21.18 -6.59
C PRO A 101 -1.46 -20.21 -7.78
N GLY A 102 -2.56 -19.70 -8.32
CA GLY A 102 -2.53 -18.69 -9.38
C GLY A 102 -2.50 -17.26 -8.87
N ALA A 103 -2.35 -17.05 -7.56
CA ALA A 103 -2.37 -15.74 -6.96
C ALA A 103 -1.13 -15.49 -6.10
N ILE A 104 -0.75 -14.22 -6.01
CA ILE A 104 0.37 -13.75 -5.19
C ILE A 104 -0.16 -12.76 -4.14
N ARG A 105 0.25 -12.93 -2.90
CA ARG A 105 -0.03 -11.96 -1.84
C ARG A 105 0.97 -10.82 -1.95
N VAL A 106 0.48 -9.60 -1.87
CA VAL A 106 1.30 -8.40 -1.97
C VAL A 106 0.93 -7.43 -0.86
N ALA A 107 1.91 -7.04 -0.05
CA ALA A 107 1.74 -5.99 0.95
C ALA A 107 1.71 -4.65 0.24
N MET A 108 0.66 -3.88 0.43
CA MET A 108 0.42 -2.62 -0.27
C MET A 108 0.05 -1.52 0.70
N ALA A 109 0.65 -0.35 0.53
CA ALA A 109 0.25 0.84 1.28
C ALA A 109 -1.14 1.31 0.86
N ASP A 110 -1.46 1.19 -0.44
CA ASP A 110 -2.77 1.49 -0.98
C ASP A 110 -3.35 0.23 -1.66
N PRO A 111 -4.11 -0.58 -0.93
CA PRO A 111 -4.67 -1.82 -1.48
C PRO A 111 -5.82 -1.58 -2.46
N THR A 112 -6.20 -0.33 -2.72
CA THR A 112 -7.20 0.04 -3.70
C THR A 112 -6.59 0.37 -5.07
N ASN A 113 -5.27 0.37 -5.19
CA ASN A 113 -4.59 0.77 -6.41
C ASN A 113 -4.64 -0.34 -7.47
N ILE A 114 -5.63 -0.24 -8.36
CA ILE A 114 -5.87 -1.21 -9.41
C ILE A 114 -4.74 -1.23 -10.44
N LEU A 115 -4.15 -0.06 -10.74
CA LEU A 115 -3.02 0.03 -11.70
C LEU A 115 -1.83 -0.80 -11.21
N ALA A 116 -1.53 -0.73 -9.93
CA ALA A 116 -0.46 -1.53 -9.35
C ALA A 116 -0.74 -3.03 -9.49
N MET A 117 -1.97 -3.44 -9.20
CA MET A 117 -2.38 -4.85 -9.34
C MET A 117 -2.30 -5.32 -10.77
N ASP A 118 -2.70 -4.50 -11.73
CA ASP A 118 -2.63 -4.83 -13.15
C ASP A 118 -1.17 -4.98 -13.60
N ASP A 119 -0.30 -4.07 -13.19
CA ASP A 119 1.13 -4.16 -13.52
C ASP A 119 1.76 -5.43 -12.95
N ILE A 120 1.42 -5.79 -11.71
CA ILE A 120 1.91 -7.03 -11.10
C ILE A 120 1.41 -8.25 -11.88
N ASN A 121 0.14 -8.25 -12.25
CA ASN A 121 -0.45 -9.35 -13.03
C ASN A 121 0.25 -9.53 -14.38
N ILE A 122 0.57 -8.42 -15.04
CA ILE A 122 1.29 -8.45 -16.32
C ILE A 122 2.68 -9.07 -16.15
N VAL A 123 3.41 -8.67 -15.12
CA VAL A 123 4.79 -9.12 -14.89
C VAL A 123 4.85 -10.56 -14.38
N THR A 124 3.96 -10.94 -13.49
CA THR A 124 4.02 -12.26 -12.82
C THR A 124 3.10 -13.30 -13.43
N GLY A 125 2.09 -12.87 -14.20
CA GLY A 125 1.03 -13.75 -14.68
C GLY A 125 0.07 -14.22 -13.58
N LYS A 126 0.16 -13.63 -12.38
CA LYS A 126 -0.63 -14.04 -11.22
C LYS A 126 -1.60 -12.94 -10.80
N GLN A 127 -2.73 -13.36 -10.23
CA GLN A 127 -3.66 -12.40 -9.62
C GLN A 127 -3.12 -11.91 -8.30
N VAL A 128 -3.39 -10.66 -7.97
CA VAL A 128 -2.93 -10.06 -6.72
C VAL A 128 -3.98 -10.23 -5.63
N VAL A 129 -3.54 -10.76 -4.49
CA VAL A 129 -4.30 -10.74 -3.25
C VAL A 129 -3.69 -9.64 -2.38
N PRO A 130 -4.33 -8.47 -2.28
CA PRO A 130 -3.75 -7.36 -1.52
C PRO A 130 -3.81 -7.61 -0.02
N VAL A 131 -2.75 -7.19 0.65
CA VAL A 131 -2.66 -7.18 2.12
C VAL A 131 -2.22 -5.78 2.50
N LEU A 132 -2.88 -5.17 3.48
CA LEU A 132 -2.54 -3.81 3.87
C LEU A 132 -1.28 -3.78 4.71
N ALA A 133 -0.40 -2.82 4.43
CA ALA A 133 0.78 -2.55 5.26
C ALA A 133 1.02 -1.04 5.32
N ASN A 134 1.69 -0.58 6.37
CA ASN A 134 1.99 0.84 6.52
C ASN A 134 3.07 1.26 5.53
N ALA A 135 2.87 2.38 4.86
CA ALA A 135 3.80 2.92 3.87
C ALA A 135 5.20 3.11 4.44
N THR A 136 5.30 3.66 5.65
CA THR A 136 6.58 3.88 6.33
C THR A 136 7.33 2.57 6.53
N ASP A 137 6.62 1.51 6.94
CA ASP A 137 7.22 0.20 7.18
C ASP A 137 7.65 -0.48 5.88
N ILE A 138 6.86 -0.32 4.82
CA ILE A 138 7.24 -0.84 3.48
C ILE A 138 8.51 -0.16 3.00
N ASN A 139 8.58 1.16 3.08
CA ASN A 139 9.76 1.92 2.63
C ASN A 139 10.99 1.56 3.44
N ALA A 140 10.85 1.41 4.76
CA ALA A 140 11.96 0.96 5.61
C ALA A 140 12.43 -0.45 5.24
N PHE A 141 11.50 -1.35 4.92
CA PHE A 141 11.82 -2.70 4.46
C PHE A 141 12.61 -2.65 3.13
N LEU A 142 12.15 -1.85 2.18
CA LEU A 142 12.81 -1.71 0.87
C LEU A 142 14.21 -1.11 1.01
N ASP A 143 14.37 -0.11 1.87
CA ASP A 143 15.67 0.49 2.13
C ASP A 143 16.64 -0.52 2.74
N LYS A 144 16.15 -1.37 3.63
CA LYS A 144 16.95 -2.43 4.23
C LYS A 144 17.34 -3.51 3.21
N ALA A 145 16.40 -3.87 2.34
CA ALA A 145 16.61 -4.93 1.34
C ALA A 145 17.46 -4.48 0.17
N PHE A 146 17.32 -3.25 -0.30
CA PHE A 146 17.97 -2.73 -1.50
C PHE A 146 18.94 -1.58 -1.24
N GLY A 147 18.99 -1.08 -0.01
CA GLY A 147 19.76 0.10 0.34
C GLY A 147 19.04 1.39 -0.04
N GLN A 148 19.48 2.49 0.54
CA GLN A 148 19.00 3.81 0.19
C GLN A 148 19.73 4.28 -1.07
N LYS A 149 18.99 4.63 -2.12
CA LYS A 149 19.58 5.03 -3.41
C LYS A 149 20.61 6.15 -3.27
N GLN A 150 20.37 7.14 -2.40
CA GLN A 150 21.30 8.24 -2.19
C GLN A 150 22.58 7.80 -1.49
N ALA A 151 22.46 6.96 -0.45
CA ALA A 151 23.62 6.41 0.24
C ALA A 151 24.44 5.51 -0.67
N GLN A 152 23.77 4.71 -1.50
CA GLN A 152 24.40 3.84 -2.49
C GLN A 152 25.20 4.66 -3.52
N SER A 153 24.61 5.74 -4.03
CA SER A 153 25.27 6.62 -5.00
C SER A 153 26.52 7.28 -4.40
N ILE A 154 26.45 7.68 -3.14
CA ILE A 154 27.59 8.28 -2.44
C ILE A 154 28.72 7.25 -2.22
N VAL A 155 28.36 6.02 -1.86
CA VAL A 155 29.33 4.93 -1.67
C VAL A 155 30.00 4.57 -2.99
N ASP A 156 29.27 4.54 -4.09
CA ASP A 156 29.79 4.22 -5.42
C ASP A 156 30.74 5.30 -5.97
N LEU A 157 30.65 6.52 -5.44
CA LEU A 157 31.52 7.63 -5.83
C LEU A 157 32.89 7.61 -5.11
N TYR A 158 33.02 6.84 -4.08
CA TYR A 158 34.22 6.67 -3.30
C TYR A 158 34.79 5.25 -3.46
#